data_e7432f2b6a91561c7a65fd172c155041
#
_entry.id   e7432f2b6a91561c7a65fd172c155041
#
_cell.length_a   1.000
_cell.length_b   1.000
_cell.length_c   1.000
_cell.angle_alpha   90.00
_cell.angle_beta   90.00
_cell.angle_gamma   90.00
#
_symmetry.space_group_name_H-M   'P 1'
#
loop_
_entity.id
_entity.type
_entity.pdbx_description
1 polymer ?
#
loop_
_entity_poly.entity_id
_entity_poly.type
_entity_poly.pdbx_seq_one_letter_code
_entity_poly.pdbx_strand_id
1 'polypeptide(L)'
;MRASGNLHQWNDCYPSEEIIRKDIDGGHCILLCMEERIIATMAFIPGPDPTYLHIEGSWLDESPYHVIHRIAAIEPGHKAAETLFDWAFTRTGRIRIDTHKDNVIMHHILTRYGFTHCGTIYLANGDPREAYQK
;
A
#
# COMPACT_ATOMS: atom_id res chain seq x y z
N MET A 1 -12.36 15.71 9.32
CA MET A 1 -12.22 15.38 9.90
C MET A 1 -11.14 14.97 10.54
N ARG A 2 -10.94 14.38 11.14
CA ARG A 2 -10.03 13.90 11.76
C ARG A 2 -9.01 13.29 10.98
N ALA A 3 -9.29 12.73 9.86
CA ALA A 3 -8.31 12.27 8.93
C ALA A 3 -7.22 13.30 8.69
N SER A 4 -7.59 14.54 8.59
CA SER A 4 -6.61 15.59 8.33
C SER A 4 -5.61 15.73 9.47
N GLY A 5 -6.05 15.54 10.71
CA GLY A 5 -5.12 15.57 11.82
C GLY A 5 -4.06 14.50 11.73
N ASN A 6 -4.44 13.30 11.32
CA ASN A 6 -3.50 12.21 11.16
C ASN A 6 -2.55 12.45 9.99
N LEU A 7 -3.04 13.04 8.92
CA LEU A 7 -2.22 13.34 7.76
C LEU A 7 -1.12 14.32 8.11
N HIS A 8 -1.40 15.26 9.00
CA HIS A 8 -0.38 16.22 9.42
C HIS A 8 0.81 15.57 10.09
N GLN A 9 0.64 14.42 10.72
CA GLN A 9 1.74 13.74 11.37
C GLN A 9 2.75 13.19 10.39
N TRP A 10 2.37 13.11 9.10
CA TRP A 10 3.24 12.57 8.07
C TRP A 10 3.98 13.65 7.29
N ASN A 11 3.79 14.91 7.66
CA ASN A 11 4.30 16.01 6.83
C ASN A 11 5.80 16.06 6.68
N ASP A 12 6.53 15.63 7.67
CA ASP A 12 7.98 15.76 7.66
C ASP A 12 8.67 14.62 6.94
N CYS A 13 7.92 13.65 6.43
CA CYS A 13 8.50 12.51 5.75
C CYS A 13 7.53 12.02 4.69
N TYR A 14 7.94 11.02 3.93
CA TYR A 14 7.07 10.40 2.95
C TYR A 14 6.00 9.58 3.67
N PRO A 15 4.73 9.63 3.24
CA PRO A 15 4.26 10.43 2.10
C PRO A 15 4.05 11.88 2.47
N SER A 16 4.24 12.76 1.48
CA SER A 16 4.01 14.19 1.69
C SER A 16 2.51 14.49 1.75
N GLU A 17 2.19 15.65 2.29
CA GLU A 17 0.80 16.10 2.34
C GLU A 17 0.20 16.21 0.93
N GLU A 18 1.00 16.64 -0.03
CA GLU A 18 0.53 16.79 -1.40
C GLU A 18 0.12 15.44 -2.00
N ILE A 19 0.90 14.40 -1.75
CA ILE A 19 0.62 13.05 -2.24
C ILE A 19 -0.66 12.52 -1.61
N ILE A 20 -0.81 12.72 -0.31
CA ILE A 20 -2.01 12.27 0.40
C ILE A 20 -3.25 12.99 -0.13
N ARG A 21 -3.14 14.29 -0.37
CA ARG A 21 -4.25 15.05 -0.91
C ARG A 21 -4.64 14.55 -2.30
N LYS A 22 -3.66 14.19 -3.11
CA LYS A 22 -3.91 13.64 -4.42
C LYS A 22 -4.68 12.33 -4.35
N ASP A 23 -4.31 11.46 -3.39
CA ASP A 23 -5.02 10.20 -3.17
C ASP A 23 -6.47 10.45 -2.78
N ILE A 24 -6.71 11.42 -1.91
CA ILE A 24 -8.07 11.76 -1.47
C ILE A 24 -8.88 12.30 -2.64
N ASP A 25 -8.33 13.23 -3.39
CA ASP A 25 -9.01 13.86 -4.51
C ASP A 25 -9.35 12.86 -5.61
N GLY A 26 -8.50 11.86 -5.79
CA GLY A 26 -8.75 10.82 -6.79
C GLY A 26 -9.68 9.71 -6.32
N GLY A 27 -10.14 9.76 -5.07
CA GLY A 27 -10.98 8.71 -4.52
C GLY A 27 -10.22 7.45 -4.17
N HIS A 28 -8.90 7.52 -4.05
CA HIS A 28 -8.07 6.34 -3.81
C HIS A 28 -7.66 6.17 -2.35
N CYS A 29 -7.94 7.14 -1.51
CA CYS A 29 -7.59 7.06 -0.09
C CYS A 29 -8.63 6.25 0.65
N ILE A 30 -8.20 5.16 1.24
CA ILE A 30 -9.09 4.26 1.99
C ILE A 30 -8.73 4.36 3.47
N LEU A 31 -9.74 4.55 4.30
CA LEU A 31 -9.56 4.68 5.74
C LEU A 31 -10.22 3.49 6.43
N LEU A 32 -9.52 2.93 7.41
CA LEU A 32 -10.09 1.91 8.26
C LEU A 32 -10.42 2.55 9.61
N CYS A 33 -11.69 2.48 9.98
CA CYS A 33 -12.16 3.13 11.20
C CYS A 33 -12.68 2.10 12.20
N MET A 34 -12.51 2.40 13.47
CA MET A 34 -13.05 1.61 14.55
C MET A 34 -13.55 2.55 15.63
N GLU A 35 -14.84 2.43 16.00
CA GLU A 35 -15.42 3.27 17.05
C GLU A 35 -15.18 4.75 16.81
N GLU A 36 -15.40 5.18 15.56
CA GLU A 36 -15.27 6.57 15.13
C GLU A 36 -13.85 7.11 15.15
N ARG A 37 -12.85 6.21 15.25
CA ARG A 37 -11.44 6.58 15.13
C ARG A 37 -10.88 6.00 13.84
N ILE A 38 -9.96 6.73 13.22
CA ILE A 38 -9.22 6.20 12.08
C ILE A 38 -8.03 5.42 12.64
N ILE A 39 -7.97 4.12 12.35
CA ILE A 39 -6.89 3.28 12.87
C ILE A 39 -5.87 2.91 11.81
N ALA A 40 -6.21 3.05 10.54
CA ALA A 40 -5.26 2.76 9.46
C ALA A 40 -5.72 3.41 8.17
N THR A 41 -4.81 3.50 7.22
CA THR A 41 -5.11 4.08 5.91
C THR A 41 -4.22 3.45 4.85
N MET A 42 -4.65 3.53 3.60
CA MET A 42 -3.84 3.14 2.45
C MET A 42 -4.34 3.88 1.21
N ALA A 43 -3.52 3.89 0.16
CA ALA A 43 -3.98 4.27 -1.18
C ALA A 43 -4.26 2.98 -1.94
N PHE A 44 -5.41 2.91 -2.61
CA PHE A 44 -5.83 1.74 -3.38
C PHE A 44 -6.15 2.23 -4.79
N ILE A 45 -5.27 1.92 -5.74
CA ILE A 45 -5.23 2.59 -7.04
C ILE A 45 -5.28 1.55 -8.16
N PRO A 46 -6.17 1.73 -9.15
CA PRO A 46 -6.16 0.80 -10.28
C PRO A 46 -4.86 0.93 -11.08
N GLY A 47 -4.31 -0.23 -11.49
CA GLY A 47 -3.14 -0.24 -12.34
C GLY A 47 -3.50 0.09 -13.78
N PRO A 48 -2.52 0.10 -14.66
CA PRO A 48 -1.11 -0.23 -14.42
C PRO A 48 -0.35 0.91 -13.74
N ASP A 49 0.69 0.53 -13.02
CA ASP A 49 1.57 1.49 -12.34
C ASP A 49 2.90 1.54 -13.10
N PRO A 50 3.36 2.71 -13.52
CA PRO A 50 4.61 2.81 -14.29
C PRO A 50 5.81 2.19 -13.60
N THR A 51 5.91 2.28 -12.26
CA THR A 51 7.02 1.69 -11.52
C THR A 51 7.04 0.17 -11.61
N TYR A 52 5.92 -0.45 -11.96
CA TYR A 52 5.80 -1.91 -12.03
C TYR A 52 5.95 -2.46 -13.44
N LEU A 53 6.21 -1.60 -14.42
CA LEU A 53 6.40 -2.05 -15.79
C LEU A 53 7.69 -2.82 -15.96
N HIS A 54 8.68 -2.54 -15.11
CA HIS A 54 9.96 -3.24 -15.15
C HIS A 54 10.24 -3.83 -13.78
N ILE A 55 10.58 -5.10 -13.73
CA ILE A 55 10.89 -5.78 -12.48
C ILE A 55 12.08 -6.70 -12.69
N GLU A 56 12.99 -6.71 -11.73
CA GLU A 56 14.04 -7.72 -11.67
C GLU A 56 13.46 -8.91 -10.94
N GLY A 57 12.99 -9.87 -11.72
CA GLY A 57 12.21 -10.99 -11.26
C GLY A 57 11.03 -11.18 -12.18
N SER A 58 9.94 -11.71 -11.67
CA SER A 58 8.76 -11.96 -12.49
C SER A 58 7.50 -11.79 -11.66
N TRP A 59 6.53 -11.04 -12.19
CA TRP A 59 5.19 -11.01 -11.61
C TRP A 59 4.52 -12.37 -11.78
N LEU A 60 3.51 -12.64 -10.95
CA LEU A 60 2.78 -13.92 -11.03
C LEU A 60 2.08 -14.09 -12.38
N ASP A 61 1.51 -13.02 -12.89
CA ASP A 61 0.85 -13.02 -14.19
C ASP A 61 0.70 -11.59 -14.68
N GLU A 62 0.11 -11.43 -15.87
CA GLU A 62 -0.12 -10.13 -16.47
C GLU A 62 -1.58 -9.69 -16.38
N SER A 63 -2.35 -10.28 -15.47
CA SER A 63 -3.74 -9.90 -15.28
C SER A 63 -3.85 -8.46 -14.78
N PRO A 64 -4.98 -7.80 -15.04
CA PRO A 64 -5.21 -6.48 -14.46
C PRO A 64 -5.13 -6.53 -12.94
N TYR A 65 -4.59 -5.48 -12.34
CA TYR A 65 -4.33 -5.45 -10.90
C TYR A 65 -4.60 -4.06 -10.34
N HIS A 66 -4.80 -4.01 -9.02
CA HIS A 66 -4.75 -2.76 -8.26
C HIS A 66 -3.45 -2.71 -7.48
N VAL A 67 -3.08 -1.51 -7.07
CA VAL A 67 -1.85 -1.26 -6.33
C VAL A 67 -2.22 -0.68 -4.97
N ILE A 68 -1.53 -1.15 -3.94
CA ILE A 68 -1.65 -0.56 -2.61
C ILE A 68 -0.36 0.21 -2.34
N HIS A 69 -0.51 1.49 -2.02
CA HIS A 69 0.59 2.36 -1.64
C HIS A 69 0.31 2.99 -0.29
N ARG A 70 1.37 3.38 0.39
CA ARG A 70 1.28 4.22 1.59
C ARG A 70 0.35 3.63 2.64
N ILE A 71 0.43 2.31 2.82
CA ILE A 71 -0.34 1.66 3.85
C ILE A 71 0.30 1.92 5.21
N ALA A 72 -0.49 2.35 6.18
CA ALA A 72 0.02 2.71 7.49
C ALA A 72 -1.03 2.43 8.56
N ALA A 73 -0.57 1.83 9.66
CA ALA A 73 -1.40 1.65 10.85
C ALA A 73 -1.17 2.83 11.78
N ILE A 74 -2.25 3.51 12.14
CA ILE A 74 -2.20 4.64 13.06
C ILE A 74 -2.32 4.14 14.50
N GLU A 75 -3.16 3.11 14.71
CA GLU A 75 -3.25 2.41 16.00
C GLU A 75 -2.75 0.99 15.80
N PRO A 76 -1.75 0.55 16.57
CA PRO A 76 -1.26 -0.82 16.43
C PRO A 76 -2.21 -1.85 17.04
N GLY A 77 -2.01 -3.11 16.72
CA GLY A 77 -2.68 -4.21 17.40
C GLY A 77 -4.02 -4.64 16.87
N HIS A 78 -4.48 -4.11 15.74
CA HIS A 78 -5.79 -4.42 15.18
C HIS A 78 -5.74 -5.26 13.91
N LYS A 79 -4.57 -5.78 13.52
CA LYS A 79 -4.40 -6.48 12.26
C LYS A 79 -4.94 -5.64 11.10
N ALA A 80 -4.60 -4.35 11.14
CA ALA A 80 -5.20 -3.39 10.21
C ALA A 80 -4.84 -3.67 8.76
N ALA A 81 -3.58 -4.06 8.51
CA ALA A 81 -3.16 -4.34 7.14
C ALA A 81 -3.97 -5.49 6.54
N GLU A 82 -4.14 -6.57 7.31
CA GLU A 82 -4.90 -7.73 6.85
C GLU A 82 -6.36 -7.36 6.59
N THR A 83 -6.93 -6.53 7.44
CA THR A 83 -8.30 -6.07 7.25
C THR A 83 -8.45 -5.24 5.98
N LEU A 84 -7.48 -4.36 5.73
CA LEU A 84 -7.46 -3.57 4.50
C LEU A 84 -7.29 -4.46 3.27
N PHE A 85 -6.43 -5.48 3.35
CA PHE A 85 -6.27 -6.43 2.24
C PHE A 85 -7.56 -7.19 1.99
N ASP A 86 -8.25 -7.65 3.04
CA ASP A 86 -9.52 -8.35 2.87
C ASP A 86 -10.52 -7.48 2.11
N TRP A 87 -10.61 -6.21 2.49
CA TRP A 87 -11.49 -5.28 1.79
C TRP A 87 -11.08 -5.12 0.33
N ALA A 88 -9.76 -4.95 0.11
CA ALA A 88 -9.25 -4.72 -1.24
C ALA A 88 -9.56 -5.88 -2.17
N PHE A 89 -9.45 -7.11 -1.66
CA PHE A 89 -9.74 -8.29 -2.49
C PHE A 89 -11.23 -8.50 -2.76
N THR A 90 -12.11 -7.72 -2.11
CA THR A 90 -13.50 -7.69 -2.54
C THR A 90 -13.70 -6.83 -3.79
N ARG A 91 -12.70 -6.02 -4.15
CA ARG A 91 -12.78 -5.06 -5.26
C ARG A 91 -11.96 -5.47 -6.47
N THR A 92 -10.98 -6.34 -6.29
CA THR A 92 -10.09 -6.73 -7.37
C THR A 92 -9.63 -8.17 -7.18
N GLY A 93 -9.22 -8.80 -8.27
CA GLY A 93 -8.70 -10.16 -8.20
C GLY A 93 -7.20 -10.23 -8.03
N ARG A 94 -6.49 -9.12 -8.24
CA ARG A 94 -5.03 -9.09 -8.16
C ARG A 94 -4.56 -7.81 -7.53
N ILE A 95 -3.56 -7.93 -6.63
CA ILE A 95 -2.95 -6.77 -5.97
C ILE A 95 -1.44 -6.88 -6.08
N ARG A 96 -0.80 -5.80 -6.48
CA ARG A 96 0.65 -5.63 -6.44
C ARG A 96 0.97 -4.60 -5.37
N ILE A 97 2.04 -4.86 -4.62
CA ILE A 97 2.47 -3.97 -3.54
C ILE A 97 3.98 -4.07 -3.42
N ASP A 98 4.61 -2.97 -3.05
CA ASP A 98 6.04 -2.97 -2.80
C ASP A 98 6.33 -2.39 -1.43
N THR A 99 7.49 -2.75 -0.88
CA THR A 99 7.91 -2.28 0.42
C THR A 99 9.42 -2.20 0.47
N HIS A 100 9.93 -1.34 1.36
CA HIS A 100 11.37 -1.21 1.56
C HIS A 100 11.91 -2.52 2.13
N LYS A 101 13.12 -2.91 1.68
CA LYS A 101 13.71 -4.16 2.11
C LYS A 101 13.89 -4.26 3.63
N ASP A 102 14.04 -3.11 4.29
CA ASP A 102 14.24 -3.07 5.73
C ASP A 102 12.95 -3.09 6.53
N ASN A 103 11.80 -3.06 5.88
CA ASN A 103 10.52 -3.10 6.55
C ASN A 103 10.15 -4.55 6.88
N VAL A 104 10.81 -5.10 7.88
CA VAL A 104 10.67 -6.52 8.25
C VAL A 104 9.24 -6.85 8.62
N ILE A 105 8.57 -5.94 9.32
CA ILE A 105 7.19 -6.17 9.75
C ILE A 105 6.28 -6.35 8.53
N MET A 106 6.41 -5.49 7.53
CA MET A 106 5.57 -5.59 6.34
C MET A 106 5.89 -6.86 5.54
N HIS A 107 7.16 -7.26 5.45
CA HIS A 107 7.52 -8.51 4.79
C HIS A 107 6.82 -9.70 5.45
N HIS A 108 6.79 -9.73 6.78
CA HIS A 108 6.11 -10.79 7.51
C HIS A 108 4.60 -10.77 7.26
N ILE A 109 4.01 -9.58 7.27
CA ILE A 109 2.57 -9.45 7.04
C ILE A 109 2.20 -9.93 5.64
N LEU A 110 2.94 -9.49 4.64
CA LEU A 110 2.67 -9.86 3.25
C LEU A 110 2.80 -11.36 3.04
N THR A 111 3.89 -11.94 3.55
CA THR A 111 4.15 -13.37 3.40
C THR A 111 3.06 -14.18 4.10
N ARG A 112 2.71 -13.79 5.33
CA ARG A 112 1.70 -14.50 6.09
C ARG A 112 0.33 -14.41 5.45
N TYR A 113 0.01 -13.28 4.84
CA TYR A 113 -1.28 -13.09 4.19
C TYR A 113 -1.37 -13.92 2.90
N GLY A 114 -0.25 -14.27 2.31
CA GLY A 114 -0.23 -15.09 1.11
C GLY A 114 0.30 -14.39 -0.14
N PHE A 115 0.88 -13.21 0.00
CA PHE A 115 1.55 -12.56 -1.12
C PHE A 115 2.82 -13.30 -1.46
N THR A 116 3.17 -13.32 -2.74
CA THR A 116 4.40 -13.93 -3.24
C THR A 116 5.42 -12.83 -3.52
N HIS A 117 6.64 -13.02 -3.04
CA HIS A 117 7.74 -12.11 -3.38
C HIS A 117 8.12 -12.35 -4.83
N CYS A 118 8.04 -11.31 -5.64
CA CYS A 118 8.22 -11.42 -7.09
C CYS A 118 9.55 -10.91 -7.58
N GLY A 119 10.18 -10.02 -6.83
CA GLY A 119 11.47 -9.46 -7.23
C GLY A 119 11.64 -8.06 -6.72
N THR A 120 12.44 -7.28 -7.46
CA THR A 120 12.79 -5.92 -7.08
C THR A 120 12.34 -4.96 -8.17
N ILE A 121 11.67 -3.88 -7.77
CA ILE A 121 11.34 -2.77 -8.66
C ILE A 121 12.16 -1.56 -8.24
N TYR A 122 12.21 -0.56 -9.09
CA TYR A 122 12.96 0.67 -8.81
C TYR A 122 12.04 1.87 -8.95
N LEU A 123 12.07 2.74 -7.94
CA LEU A 123 11.31 3.97 -7.97
C LEU A 123 11.92 4.94 -8.99
N ALA A 124 11.21 6.03 -9.28
CA ALA A 124 11.69 7.01 -10.25
C ALA A 124 13.06 7.56 -9.91
N ASN A 125 13.40 7.66 -8.61
CA ASN A 125 14.70 8.14 -8.16
C ASN A 125 15.78 7.04 -8.14
N GLY A 126 15.44 5.82 -8.54
CA GLY A 126 16.37 4.71 -8.58
C GLY A 126 16.41 3.85 -7.32
N ASP A 127 15.66 4.19 -6.30
CA ASP A 127 15.65 3.42 -5.05
C ASP A 127 14.95 2.08 -5.25
N PRO A 128 15.54 0.98 -4.74
CA PRO A 128 14.92 -0.34 -4.88
C PRO A 128 13.80 -0.56 -3.88
N ARG A 129 12.83 -1.36 -4.29
CA ARG A 129 11.76 -1.83 -3.41
C ARG A 129 11.49 -3.29 -3.70
N GLU A 130 11.12 -4.04 -2.67
CA GLU A 130 10.77 -5.44 -2.82
C GLU A 130 9.31 -5.54 -3.24
N ALA A 131 9.05 -6.28 -4.30
CA ALA A 131 7.74 -6.32 -4.95
C ALA A 131 7.02 -7.63 -4.66
N TYR A 132 5.75 -7.54 -4.36
CA TYR A 132 4.91 -8.68 -4.04
C TYR A 132 3.61 -8.64 -4.85
N GLN A 133 3.03 -9.81 -5.09
CA GLN A 133 1.74 -9.92 -5.77
C GLN A 133 0.92 -11.06 -5.17
N LYS A 134 -0.40 -10.87 -5.16
CA LYS A 134 -1.34 -11.93 -4.80
C LYS A 134 -2.59 -11.86 -5.64
#